data_1869a886647838d801d30651aa82de34
#
_entry.id   1869a886647838d801d30651aa82de34
#
_cell.length_a   1.000
_cell.length_b   1.000
_cell.length_c   1.000
_cell.angle_alpha   90.00
_cell.angle_beta   90.00
_cell.angle_gamma   90.00
#
_symmetry.space_group_name_H-M   'P 1'
#
loop_
_entity.id
_entity.type
_entity.pdbx_description
1 polymer ?
#
loop_
_entity_poly.entity_id
_entity_poly.type
_entity_poly.pdbx_seq_one_letter_code
_entity_poly.pdbx_strand_id
1 'polypeptide(L)'
;MTGIHSNGSEGKVLGEVLGLRDSIGEIQAAIADFEVGKRLNVAIIAEPLGGKTTLLNEIEKLNLSRVTKITFSKIVRDKKEISLPEDTKRVVLLDNCQFLYMRRSGGFEVFYEFLHMISSQNSIFITTWNTYAWKYLNEVFRLEKYFPVQVFIPALEKEDLKDLILGRYEEGEIIFDSGNKVKEKALIYIEDYPLELASLGRKVYIPVLKINISYLKKRLLNEKEKEREEEKETAEDRVFGEIYRESKGNPGIALRIWELEIDYPHIEPEGVRHFSYDIELEQEEAFVLELILSYQGLRKSEIVDIVGSMLRTDEILFQLLNQELIFEHENGSIRVRPEALRSVIAYLEKLRLVW
;
A
#
# COMPACT_ATOMS: atom_id res chain seq x y z
N MET A 1 -29.41 26.47 -20.45
CA MET A 1 -29.17 25.29 -21.30
C MET A 1 -27.66 25.07 -21.27
N THR A 2 -27.10 24.54 -20.23
CA THR A 2 -26.93 23.17 -19.76
C THR A 2 -26.24 22.28 -20.80
N GLY A 3 -24.91 22.29 -20.79
CA GLY A 3 -24.04 21.28 -21.38
C GLY A 3 -23.29 20.61 -20.23
N ILE A 4 -23.74 19.42 -19.83
CA ILE A 4 -23.16 18.60 -18.79
C ILE A 4 -21.98 17.86 -19.41
N HIS A 5 -20.79 18.10 -18.91
CA HIS A 5 -19.57 17.36 -19.25
C HIS A 5 -19.61 15.96 -18.66
N SER A 6 -19.78 14.95 -19.51
CA SER A 6 -19.80 13.51 -19.17
C SER A 6 -18.43 12.81 -19.28
N ASN A 7 -17.32 13.55 -19.42
CA ASN A 7 -15.99 12.95 -19.65
C ASN A 7 -15.18 12.61 -18.38
N GLY A 8 -15.59 13.10 -17.20
CA GLY A 8 -14.85 12.82 -15.95
C GLY A 8 -15.07 11.42 -15.36
N SER A 9 -16.12 10.71 -15.77
CA SER A 9 -16.43 9.40 -15.22
C SER A 9 -15.71 8.23 -15.91
N GLU A 10 -15.47 8.34 -17.22
CA GLU A 10 -14.79 7.27 -17.97
C GLU A 10 -13.29 7.20 -17.67
N GLY A 11 -12.61 8.33 -17.52
CA GLY A 11 -11.21 8.38 -17.12
C GLY A 11 -10.99 7.86 -15.70
N LYS A 12 -11.90 8.18 -14.77
CA LYS A 12 -11.85 7.72 -13.37
C LYS A 12 -12.03 6.20 -13.24
N VAL A 13 -12.92 5.61 -14.06
CA VAL A 13 -13.15 4.16 -14.12
C VAL A 13 -11.97 3.43 -14.74
N LEU A 14 -11.32 4.01 -15.76
CA LEU A 14 -10.16 3.39 -16.42
C LEU A 14 -8.95 3.29 -15.49
N GLY A 15 -8.67 4.32 -14.67
CA GLY A 15 -7.56 4.33 -13.71
C GLY A 15 -7.71 3.31 -12.57
N GLU A 16 -8.94 3.00 -12.16
CA GLU A 16 -9.19 2.02 -11.09
C GLU A 16 -8.97 0.55 -11.53
N VAL A 17 -8.99 0.26 -12.83
CA VAL A 17 -8.91 -1.09 -13.41
C VAL A 17 -7.52 -1.40 -14.00
N LEU A 18 -6.62 -0.42 -14.03
CA LEU A 18 -5.25 -0.58 -14.51
C LEU A 18 -4.53 -1.70 -13.76
N GLY A 19 -3.86 -2.57 -14.50
CA GLY A 19 -3.14 -3.74 -13.96
C GLY A 19 -4.02 -4.89 -13.47
N LEU A 20 -5.37 -4.78 -13.49
CA LEU A 20 -6.27 -5.82 -12.98
C LEU A 20 -6.97 -6.64 -14.08
N ARG A 21 -6.75 -6.32 -15.37
CA ARG A 21 -7.47 -6.95 -16.50
C ARG A 21 -7.33 -8.46 -16.53
N ASP A 22 -6.11 -8.97 -16.39
CA ASP A 22 -5.85 -10.41 -16.42
C ASP A 22 -6.52 -11.12 -15.23
N SER A 23 -6.41 -10.51 -14.04
CA SER A 23 -7.09 -10.99 -12.83
C SER A 23 -8.61 -11.02 -12.98
N ILE A 24 -9.21 -10.00 -13.59
CA ILE A 24 -10.63 -9.96 -13.91
C ILE A 24 -10.99 -11.08 -14.88
N GLY A 25 -10.20 -11.28 -15.94
CA GLY A 25 -10.41 -12.34 -16.93
C GLY A 25 -10.40 -13.72 -16.32
N GLU A 26 -9.44 -14.02 -15.43
CA GLU A 26 -9.34 -15.31 -14.73
C GLU A 26 -10.55 -15.57 -13.83
N ILE A 27 -11.01 -14.55 -13.09
CA ILE A 27 -12.18 -14.68 -12.22
C ILE A 27 -13.46 -14.86 -13.05
N GLN A 28 -13.62 -14.11 -14.15
CA GLN A 28 -14.77 -14.25 -15.04
C GLN A 28 -14.82 -15.65 -15.70
N ALA A 29 -13.67 -16.22 -16.04
CA ALA A 29 -13.57 -17.59 -16.52
C ALA A 29 -14.05 -18.61 -15.46
N ALA A 30 -13.68 -18.43 -14.20
CA ALA A 30 -14.15 -19.27 -13.10
C ALA A 30 -15.67 -19.15 -12.88
N ILE A 31 -16.23 -17.94 -13.04
CA ILE A 31 -17.70 -17.72 -12.97
C ILE A 31 -18.40 -18.41 -14.14
N ALA A 32 -17.86 -18.32 -15.36
CA ALA A 32 -18.41 -19.00 -16.53
C ALA A 32 -18.36 -20.53 -16.39
N ASP A 33 -17.25 -21.08 -15.88
CA ASP A 33 -17.12 -22.50 -15.54
C ASP A 33 -18.19 -22.95 -14.52
N PHE A 34 -18.51 -22.11 -13.53
CA PHE A 34 -19.56 -22.37 -12.56
C PHE A 34 -20.95 -22.46 -13.21
N GLU A 35 -21.25 -21.66 -14.21
CA GLU A 35 -22.52 -21.69 -14.94
C GLU A 35 -22.74 -23.02 -15.67
N VAL A 36 -21.68 -23.65 -16.18
CA VAL A 36 -21.73 -24.97 -16.83
C VAL A 36 -21.53 -26.12 -15.85
N GLY A 37 -21.53 -25.84 -14.54
CA GLY A 37 -21.56 -26.86 -13.48
C GLY A 37 -20.20 -27.23 -12.88
N LYS A 38 -19.11 -26.57 -13.27
CA LYS A 38 -17.77 -26.76 -12.70
C LYS A 38 -17.51 -25.73 -11.62
N ARG A 39 -17.59 -26.10 -10.37
CA ARG A 39 -17.45 -25.22 -9.23
C ARG A 39 -15.96 -25.11 -8.80
N LEU A 40 -15.35 -23.95 -9.01
CA LEU A 40 -13.99 -23.62 -8.61
C LEU A 40 -14.00 -22.35 -7.78
N ASN A 41 -13.85 -22.47 -6.45
CA ASN A 41 -13.73 -21.28 -5.60
C ASN A 41 -12.44 -20.52 -5.91
N VAL A 42 -12.50 -19.19 -5.77
CA VAL A 42 -11.42 -18.28 -6.11
C VAL A 42 -10.91 -17.57 -4.85
N ALA A 43 -9.60 -17.56 -4.67
CA ALA A 43 -8.93 -16.73 -3.67
C ALA A 43 -8.17 -15.60 -4.38
N ILE A 44 -8.51 -14.35 -4.08
CA ILE A 44 -7.78 -13.15 -4.49
C ILE A 44 -6.81 -12.80 -3.38
N ILE A 45 -5.53 -12.80 -3.67
CA ILE A 45 -4.45 -12.65 -2.71
C ILE A 45 -3.59 -11.46 -3.10
N ALA A 46 -3.39 -10.53 -2.17
CA ALA A 46 -2.47 -9.43 -2.37
C ALA A 46 -1.96 -8.87 -1.03
N GLU A 47 -0.88 -8.12 -1.10
CA GLU A 47 -0.40 -7.32 0.02
C GLU A 47 -1.45 -6.32 0.53
N PRO A 48 -1.29 -5.79 1.75
CA PRO A 48 -2.06 -4.62 2.17
C PRO A 48 -2.00 -3.51 1.12
N LEU A 49 -3.13 -2.83 0.89
CA LEU A 49 -3.25 -1.73 -0.08
C LEU A 49 -3.04 -2.13 -1.57
N GLY A 50 -2.91 -3.41 -1.89
CA GLY A 50 -2.64 -3.94 -3.24
C GLY A 50 -3.87 -4.08 -4.15
N GLY A 51 -5.02 -3.42 -3.87
CA GLY A 51 -6.15 -3.35 -4.80
C GLY A 51 -7.19 -4.48 -4.70
N LYS A 52 -7.14 -5.38 -3.69
CA LYS A 52 -8.10 -6.50 -3.52
C LYS A 52 -9.56 -6.10 -3.57
N THR A 53 -9.93 -5.11 -2.75
CA THR A 53 -11.32 -4.61 -2.68
C THR A 53 -11.73 -3.93 -3.99
N THR A 54 -10.82 -3.25 -4.67
CA THR A 54 -11.05 -2.65 -5.98
C THR A 54 -11.40 -3.73 -7.01
N LEU A 55 -10.59 -4.80 -7.09
CA LEU A 55 -10.85 -5.93 -7.97
C LEU A 55 -12.20 -6.60 -7.64
N LEU A 56 -12.49 -6.82 -6.36
CA LEU A 56 -13.76 -7.43 -5.94
C LEU A 56 -14.97 -6.55 -6.31
N ASN A 57 -14.84 -5.23 -6.20
CA ASN A 57 -15.88 -4.28 -6.60
C ASN A 57 -16.14 -4.32 -8.11
N GLU A 58 -15.09 -4.47 -8.93
CA GLU A 58 -15.26 -4.60 -10.38
C GLU A 58 -15.97 -5.93 -10.73
N ILE A 59 -15.62 -7.04 -10.07
CA ILE A 59 -16.32 -8.31 -10.25
C ILE A 59 -17.81 -8.17 -9.86
N GLU A 60 -18.11 -7.45 -8.78
CA GLU A 60 -19.48 -7.16 -8.36
C GLU A 60 -20.25 -6.38 -9.44
N LYS A 61 -19.67 -5.29 -9.97
CA LYS A 61 -20.28 -4.46 -11.04
C LYS A 61 -20.58 -5.28 -12.29
N LEU A 62 -19.67 -6.16 -12.68
CA LEU A 62 -19.82 -7.01 -13.88
C LEU A 62 -20.89 -8.10 -13.73
N ASN A 63 -21.32 -8.44 -12.49
CA ASN A 63 -22.19 -9.57 -12.20
C ASN A 63 -23.42 -9.23 -11.33
N LEU A 64 -23.86 -7.97 -11.31
CA LEU A 64 -24.84 -7.36 -10.38
C LEU A 64 -26.12 -8.18 -10.11
N SER A 65 -26.60 -8.96 -11.06
CA SER A 65 -27.91 -9.66 -10.92
C SER A 65 -27.86 -10.95 -10.10
N ARG A 66 -26.65 -11.45 -9.76
CA ARG A 66 -26.47 -12.81 -9.16
C ARG A 66 -25.46 -12.84 -8.01
N VAL A 67 -25.03 -11.68 -7.54
CA VAL A 67 -23.97 -11.56 -6.55
C VAL A 67 -24.54 -11.30 -5.16
N THR A 68 -23.96 -11.97 -4.17
CA THR A 68 -24.10 -11.62 -2.76
C THR A 68 -22.73 -11.25 -2.25
N LYS A 69 -22.56 -10.05 -1.66
CA LYS A 69 -21.29 -9.60 -1.13
C LYS A 69 -21.35 -9.38 0.38
N ILE A 70 -20.34 -9.88 1.07
CA ILE A 70 -20.11 -9.66 2.51
C ILE A 70 -18.69 -9.12 2.67
N THR A 71 -18.56 -8.03 3.42
CA THR A 71 -17.26 -7.43 3.76
C THR A 71 -17.05 -7.51 5.28
N PHE A 72 -15.96 -8.16 5.69
CA PHE A 72 -15.59 -8.22 7.09
C PHE A 72 -14.71 -7.02 7.44
N SER A 73 -14.98 -6.39 8.59
CA SER A 73 -14.24 -5.23 9.09
C SER A 73 -13.72 -5.39 10.52
N LYS A 74 -13.97 -6.55 11.11
CA LYS A 74 -13.54 -6.98 12.44
C LYS A 74 -13.49 -8.50 12.49
N ILE A 75 -12.82 -9.05 13.50
CA ILE A 75 -12.79 -10.50 13.72
C ILE A 75 -14.21 -11.03 13.95
N VAL A 76 -14.60 -12.00 13.13
CA VAL A 76 -15.87 -12.72 13.21
C VAL A 76 -15.81 -13.70 14.38
N ARG A 77 -16.77 -13.60 15.30
CA ARG A 77 -16.80 -14.43 16.51
C ARG A 77 -17.92 -15.46 16.52
N ASP A 78 -18.97 -15.22 15.76
CA ASP A 78 -20.13 -16.12 15.64
C ASP A 78 -20.30 -16.53 14.18
N LYS A 79 -20.45 -17.84 13.94
CA LYS A 79 -20.74 -18.41 12.63
C LYS A 79 -22.01 -17.83 11.98
N LYS A 80 -22.93 -17.30 12.76
CA LYS A 80 -24.12 -16.61 12.22
C LYS A 80 -23.79 -15.37 11.41
N GLU A 81 -22.64 -14.73 11.66
CA GLU A 81 -22.18 -13.56 10.91
C GLU A 81 -21.76 -13.91 9.48
N ILE A 82 -21.48 -15.20 9.18
CA ILE A 82 -21.13 -15.71 7.85
C ILE A 82 -22.23 -16.53 7.20
N SER A 83 -23.43 -16.64 7.83
CA SER A 83 -24.51 -17.41 7.27
C SER A 83 -25.06 -16.77 6.01
N LEU A 84 -25.13 -17.56 4.93
CA LEU A 84 -25.70 -17.17 3.65
C LEU A 84 -27.13 -17.76 3.55
N PRO A 85 -28.02 -17.10 2.78
CA PRO A 85 -29.30 -17.66 2.48
C PRO A 85 -29.13 -19.05 1.83
N GLU A 86 -29.81 -20.06 2.37
CA GLU A 86 -29.86 -21.39 1.77
C GLU A 86 -30.60 -21.33 0.43
N ASP A 87 -30.18 -22.17 -0.56
CA ASP A 87 -30.91 -22.51 -1.77
C ASP A 87 -30.78 -21.68 -3.06
N THR A 88 -29.70 -21.00 -3.29
CA THR A 88 -29.51 -20.45 -4.65
C THR A 88 -28.09 -20.63 -5.18
N LYS A 89 -28.02 -21.16 -6.42
CA LYS A 89 -26.78 -21.12 -7.22
C LYS A 89 -26.36 -19.65 -7.39
N ARG A 90 -25.37 -19.18 -6.62
CA ARG A 90 -24.97 -17.77 -6.51
C ARG A 90 -23.46 -17.60 -6.62
N VAL A 91 -23.07 -16.42 -7.07
CA VAL A 91 -21.71 -15.91 -6.91
C VAL A 91 -21.63 -15.18 -5.57
N VAL A 92 -20.80 -15.65 -4.66
CA VAL A 92 -20.63 -15.08 -3.32
C VAL A 92 -19.28 -14.42 -3.22
N LEU A 93 -19.26 -13.12 -2.97
CA LEU A 93 -18.06 -12.33 -2.78
C LEU A 93 -17.84 -12.09 -1.29
N LEU A 94 -16.68 -12.51 -0.79
CA LEU A 94 -16.30 -12.32 0.60
C LEU A 94 -15.01 -11.49 0.67
N ASP A 95 -15.12 -10.29 1.22
CA ASP A 95 -13.99 -9.39 1.34
C ASP A 95 -13.38 -9.44 2.74
N ASN A 96 -12.04 -9.42 2.81
CA ASN A 96 -11.23 -9.44 4.03
C ASN A 96 -11.40 -10.73 4.85
N CYS A 97 -11.31 -11.89 4.21
CA CYS A 97 -11.46 -13.18 4.87
C CYS A 97 -10.41 -13.48 5.95
N GLN A 98 -9.34 -12.69 6.06
CA GLN A 98 -8.43 -12.75 7.19
C GLN A 98 -9.10 -12.46 8.54
N PHE A 99 -10.29 -11.92 8.59
CA PHE A 99 -11.05 -11.74 9.83
C PHE A 99 -11.85 -12.98 10.27
N LEU A 100 -11.83 -14.07 9.49
CA LEU A 100 -12.55 -15.30 9.80
C LEU A 100 -11.85 -16.20 10.83
N TYR A 101 -10.67 -15.85 11.29
CA TYR A 101 -9.94 -16.60 12.31
C TYR A 101 -9.39 -15.67 13.38
N MET A 102 -8.97 -16.25 14.49
CA MET A 102 -8.23 -15.58 15.54
C MET A 102 -6.96 -16.39 15.83
N ARG A 103 -5.79 -15.76 15.75
CA ARG A 103 -4.49 -16.44 15.90
C ARG A 103 -4.20 -16.77 17.38
N ARG A 104 -5.02 -17.64 17.95
CA ARG A 104 -4.88 -18.18 19.29
C ARG A 104 -5.44 -19.59 19.40
N SER A 105 -5.17 -20.29 20.49
CA SER A 105 -5.78 -21.58 20.77
C SER A 105 -7.31 -21.46 20.83
N GLY A 106 -8.05 -22.33 20.12
CA GLY A 106 -9.50 -22.27 19.99
C GLY A 106 -10.04 -21.17 19.09
N GLY A 107 -9.16 -20.37 18.43
CA GLY A 107 -9.59 -19.24 17.60
C GLY A 107 -9.93 -19.57 16.14
N PHE A 108 -10.02 -20.86 15.77
CA PHE A 108 -10.26 -21.29 14.40
C PHE A 108 -11.65 -21.90 14.18
N GLU A 109 -12.53 -21.87 15.15
CA GLU A 109 -13.87 -22.51 15.04
C GLU A 109 -14.69 -21.92 13.90
N VAL A 110 -14.76 -20.58 13.82
CA VAL A 110 -15.47 -19.88 12.73
C VAL A 110 -14.83 -20.21 11.38
N PHE A 111 -13.52 -20.33 11.34
CA PHE A 111 -12.78 -20.65 10.12
C PHE A 111 -13.08 -22.08 9.63
N TYR A 112 -13.17 -23.05 10.53
CA TYR A 112 -13.58 -24.41 10.17
C TYR A 112 -15.01 -24.45 9.61
N GLU A 113 -15.95 -23.73 10.24
CA GLU A 113 -17.33 -23.63 9.75
C GLU A 113 -17.37 -22.97 8.35
N PHE A 114 -16.55 -21.95 8.14
CA PHE A 114 -16.40 -21.32 6.83
C PHE A 114 -15.90 -22.31 5.77
N LEU A 115 -14.83 -23.07 6.04
CA LEU A 115 -14.31 -24.08 5.13
C LEU A 115 -15.34 -25.18 4.83
N HIS A 116 -16.11 -25.58 5.82
CA HIS A 116 -17.22 -26.51 5.64
C HIS A 116 -18.32 -25.91 4.74
N MET A 117 -18.71 -24.66 4.98
CA MET A 117 -19.72 -23.95 4.19
C MET A 117 -19.31 -23.85 2.71
N ILE A 118 -18.10 -23.40 2.39
CA ILE A 118 -17.64 -23.29 1.00
C ILE A 118 -17.47 -24.63 0.30
N SER A 119 -17.36 -25.72 1.07
CA SER A 119 -17.31 -27.10 0.52
C SER A 119 -18.66 -27.67 0.24
N SER A 120 -19.68 -27.36 1.05
CA SER A 120 -21.01 -28.00 1.03
C SER A 120 -22.01 -27.24 0.17
N GLN A 121 -21.96 -25.92 0.08
CA GLN A 121 -22.95 -25.11 -0.65
C GLN A 121 -22.77 -25.15 -2.16
N ASN A 122 -23.86 -25.08 -2.91
CA ASN A 122 -23.85 -25.01 -4.38
C ASN A 122 -23.72 -23.58 -4.88
N SER A 123 -22.66 -22.88 -4.45
CA SER A 123 -22.31 -21.53 -4.83
C SER A 123 -20.81 -21.46 -5.17
N ILE A 124 -20.40 -20.52 -6.01
CA ILE A 124 -18.99 -20.19 -6.18
C ILE A 124 -18.62 -19.09 -5.19
N PHE A 125 -17.52 -19.27 -4.47
CA PHE A 125 -17.00 -18.30 -3.52
C PHE A 125 -15.77 -17.62 -4.10
N ILE A 126 -15.80 -16.28 -4.15
CA ILE A 126 -14.69 -15.44 -4.55
C ILE A 126 -14.31 -14.64 -3.30
N THR A 127 -13.12 -14.89 -2.79
CA THR A 127 -12.68 -14.40 -1.46
C THR A 127 -11.43 -13.55 -1.59
N THR A 128 -11.27 -12.54 -0.75
CA THR A 128 -10.04 -11.76 -0.69
C THR A 128 -9.26 -12.03 0.57
N TRP A 129 -7.94 -12.07 0.42
CA TRP A 129 -7.00 -12.40 1.49
C TRP A 129 -5.80 -11.49 1.51
N ASN A 130 -5.37 -11.11 2.70
CA ASN A 130 -4.04 -10.56 2.90
C ASN A 130 -3.00 -11.65 2.65
N THR A 131 -1.93 -11.35 1.92
CA THR A 131 -0.86 -12.28 1.58
C THR A 131 -0.27 -12.99 2.80
N TYR A 132 -0.04 -12.28 3.91
CA TYR A 132 0.56 -12.84 5.11
C TYR A 132 -0.39 -13.77 5.86
N ALA A 133 -1.66 -13.37 5.99
CA ALA A 133 -2.70 -14.23 6.55
C ALA A 133 -2.93 -15.47 5.67
N TRP A 134 -2.95 -15.32 4.34
CA TRP A 134 -3.08 -16.43 3.40
C TRP A 134 -1.95 -17.44 3.56
N LYS A 135 -0.70 -17.00 3.54
CA LYS A 135 0.46 -17.89 3.69
C LYS A 135 0.41 -18.66 5.01
N TYR A 136 0.15 -17.97 6.13
CA TYR A 136 -0.01 -18.60 7.42
C TYR A 136 -1.13 -19.67 7.42
N LEU A 137 -2.32 -19.29 6.96
CA LEU A 137 -3.47 -20.21 6.92
C LEU A 137 -3.28 -21.37 5.93
N ASN A 138 -2.59 -21.12 4.81
CA ASN A 138 -2.31 -22.16 3.82
C ASN A 138 -1.36 -23.23 4.38
N GLU A 139 -0.36 -22.85 5.16
CA GLU A 139 0.52 -23.80 5.86
C GLU A 139 -0.25 -24.66 6.88
N VAL A 140 -1.23 -24.08 7.57
CA VAL A 140 -2.01 -24.77 8.61
C VAL A 140 -3.12 -25.64 8.01
N PHE A 141 -3.84 -25.12 7.01
CA PHE A 141 -5.12 -25.71 6.52
C PHE A 141 -5.07 -26.23 5.09
N ARG A 142 -3.97 -25.99 4.35
CA ARG A 142 -3.88 -26.36 2.92
C ARG A 142 -5.00 -25.73 2.10
N LEU A 143 -5.11 -24.41 2.15
CA LEU A 143 -6.20 -23.63 1.53
C LEU A 143 -6.31 -23.85 0.01
N GLU A 144 -5.22 -24.22 -0.67
CA GLU A 144 -5.21 -24.57 -2.09
C GLU A 144 -6.23 -25.69 -2.44
N LYS A 145 -6.62 -26.52 -1.48
CA LYS A 145 -7.65 -27.56 -1.69
C LYS A 145 -9.07 -27.00 -1.77
N TYR A 146 -9.30 -25.89 -1.11
CA TYR A 146 -10.60 -25.20 -1.06
C TYR A 146 -10.73 -24.12 -2.13
N PHE A 147 -9.60 -23.59 -2.58
CA PHE A 147 -9.49 -22.52 -3.57
C PHE A 147 -8.56 -22.95 -4.71
N PRO A 148 -9.06 -23.77 -5.65
CA PRO A 148 -8.26 -24.25 -6.77
C PRO A 148 -7.85 -23.13 -7.73
N VAL A 149 -8.54 -21.99 -7.74
CA VAL A 149 -8.14 -20.78 -8.47
C VAL A 149 -7.60 -19.77 -7.49
N GLN A 150 -6.32 -19.38 -7.67
CA GLN A 150 -5.63 -18.43 -6.81
C GLN A 150 -5.12 -17.28 -7.67
N VAL A 151 -5.74 -16.12 -7.51
CA VAL A 151 -5.41 -14.90 -8.24
C VAL A 151 -4.52 -14.03 -7.36
N PHE A 152 -3.25 -13.96 -7.68
CA PHE A 152 -2.30 -13.07 -7.04
C PHE A 152 -2.30 -11.73 -7.77
N ILE A 153 -2.69 -10.64 -7.09
CA ILE A 153 -2.62 -9.32 -7.70
C ILE A 153 -1.15 -8.89 -7.74
N PRO A 154 -0.58 -8.67 -8.93
CA PRO A 154 0.80 -8.23 -9.06
C PRO A 154 0.97 -6.77 -8.60
N ALA A 155 2.22 -6.40 -8.31
CA ALA A 155 2.59 -4.99 -8.21
C ALA A 155 2.40 -4.32 -9.58
N LEU A 156 1.95 -3.07 -9.59
CA LEU A 156 1.82 -2.29 -10.81
C LEU A 156 3.20 -1.89 -11.34
N GLU A 157 3.34 -1.82 -12.65
CA GLU A 157 4.51 -1.22 -13.29
C GLU A 157 4.50 0.31 -13.13
N LYS A 158 5.63 0.95 -13.36
CA LYS A 158 5.78 2.41 -13.18
C LYS A 158 4.76 3.20 -14.01
N GLU A 159 4.52 2.78 -15.24
CA GLU A 159 3.59 3.44 -16.16
C GLU A 159 2.13 3.29 -15.69
N ASP A 160 1.75 2.10 -15.23
CA ASP A 160 0.42 1.87 -14.67
C ASP A 160 0.18 2.69 -13.39
N LEU A 161 1.21 2.85 -12.53
CA LEU A 161 1.12 3.73 -11.36
C LEU A 161 0.96 5.19 -11.75
N LYS A 162 1.66 5.65 -12.77
CA LYS A 162 1.55 6.98 -13.32
C LYS A 162 0.11 7.22 -13.80
N ASP A 163 -0.41 6.32 -14.62
CA ASP A 163 -1.77 6.41 -15.15
C ASP A 163 -2.83 6.36 -14.03
N LEU A 164 -2.63 5.52 -13.00
CA LEU A 164 -3.49 5.44 -11.83
C LEU A 164 -3.55 6.77 -11.06
N ILE A 165 -2.41 7.44 -10.91
CA ILE A 165 -2.32 8.70 -10.16
C ILE A 165 -2.83 9.85 -11.03
N LEU A 166 -2.32 10.02 -12.25
CA LEU A 166 -2.67 11.12 -13.12
C LEU A 166 -4.10 11.05 -13.66
N GLY A 167 -4.67 9.86 -13.81
CA GLY A 167 -6.06 9.68 -14.19
C GLY A 167 -7.09 10.27 -13.22
N ARG A 168 -6.64 10.82 -12.07
CA ARG A 168 -7.47 11.55 -11.08
C ARG A 168 -7.53 13.04 -11.36
N TYR A 169 -6.70 13.55 -12.26
CA TYR A 169 -6.53 14.95 -12.60
C TYR A 169 -6.88 15.21 -14.06
N GLU A 170 -7.12 16.46 -14.43
CA GLU A 170 -7.24 16.85 -15.81
C GLU A 170 -5.86 16.90 -16.49
N GLU A 171 -5.83 16.73 -17.80
CA GLU A 171 -4.58 16.77 -18.56
C GLU A 171 -3.90 18.15 -18.42
N GLY A 172 -2.65 18.14 -17.97
CA GLY A 172 -1.87 19.38 -17.73
C GLY A 172 -2.20 20.10 -16.42
N GLU A 173 -3.04 19.54 -15.54
CA GLU A 173 -3.37 20.11 -14.23
C GLU A 173 -2.17 20.05 -13.28
N ILE A 174 -1.37 18.99 -13.35
CA ILE A 174 -0.19 18.82 -12.52
C ILE A 174 1.06 19.39 -13.19
N ILE A 175 1.82 20.18 -12.47
CA ILE A 175 3.05 20.84 -12.91
C ILE A 175 4.24 20.14 -12.28
N PHE A 176 5.03 19.46 -13.12
CA PHE A 176 6.27 18.81 -12.70
C PHE A 176 7.42 19.80 -12.77
N ASP A 177 7.85 20.28 -11.61
CA ASP A 177 8.97 21.21 -11.53
C ASP A 177 10.29 20.45 -11.69
N SER A 178 11.16 20.95 -12.53
CA SER A 178 12.43 20.27 -12.87
C SER A 178 13.50 20.36 -11.79
N GLY A 179 13.14 20.62 -10.53
CA GLY A 179 14.05 20.57 -9.36
C GLY A 179 15.34 21.39 -9.46
N ASN A 180 15.57 22.04 -10.58
CA ASN A 180 16.73 22.88 -10.84
C ASN A 180 16.63 24.28 -10.21
N LYS A 181 15.80 24.45 -9.19
CA LYS A 181 16.07 25.44 -8.14
C LYS A 181 17.11 24.86 -7.15
N VAL A 182 18.24 24.33 -7.66
CA VAL A 182 19.47 24.60 -6.94
C VAL A 182 19.43 26.10 -6.79
N LYS A 183 19.24 26.63 -5.56
CA LYS A 183 19.74 27.95 -5.21
C LYS A 183 21.16 27.90 -5.73
N GLU A 184 21.38 28.45 -6.95
CA GLU A 184 22.68 28.60 -7.51
C GLU A 184 23.42 29.41 -6.43
N LYS A 185 24.17 28.70 -5.57
CA LYS A 185 25.16 29.40 -4.76
C LYS A 185 25.98 30.08 -5.81
N ALA A 186 25.77 31.38 -5.94
CA ALA A 186 26.41 32.20 -6.96
C ALA A 186 27.85 31.73 -7.08
N LEU A 187 28.38 31.70 -8.31
CA LEU A 187 29.77 31.32 -8.59
C LEU A 187 30.73 31.99 -7.58
N ILE A 188 30.31 33.11 -7.07
CA ILE A 188 30.97 33.94 -6.07
C ILE A 188 29.94 34.22 -4.98
N TYR A 189 30.22 33.82 -3.75
CA TYR A 189 29.40 34.13 -2.58
C TYR A 189 30.23 34.77 -1.47
N ILE A 190 29.59 35.62 -0.68
CA ILE A 190 30.23 36.29 0.45
C ILE A 190 29.92 35.48 1.71
N GLU A 191 30.94 35.09 2.43
CA GLU A 191 30.84 34.43 3.73
C GLU A 191 31.51 35.30 4.80
N ASP A 192 30.77 35.58 5.87
CA ASP A 192 31.29 36.40 6.98
C ASP A 192 32.20 35.55 7.87
N TYR A 193 33.48 35.90 7.89
CA TYR A 193 34.48 35.22 8.73
C TYR A 193 34.65 35.98 10.06
N PRO A 194 34.50 35.30 11.20
CA PRO A 194 34.74 35.92 12.49
C PRO A 194 36.27 36.08 12.72
N LEU A 195 36.71 37.29 12.88
CA LEU A 195 38.05 37.61 13.32
C LEU A 195 38.02 38.03 14.79
N GLU A 196 38.72 37.29 15.63
CA GLU A 196 38.90 37.65 17.04
C GLU A 196 40.08 38.61 17.15
N LEU A 197 39.79 39.90 17.38
CA LEU A 197 40.80 40.89 17.76
C LEU A 197 41.09 40.73 19.26
N ALA A 198 42.18 40.02 19.57
CA ALA A 198 42.59 39.69 20.95
C ALA A 198 42.83 40.95 21.82
N SER A 199 43.04 42.13 21.23
CA SER A 199 43.23 43.38 21.93
C SER A 199 41.97 44.13 22.34
N LEU A 200 40.78 43.76 21.82
CA LEU A 200 39.51 44.48 22.03
C LEU A 200 38.35 43.60 22.52
N GLY A 201 38.54 42.29 22.71
CA GLY A 201 37.51 41.37 23.21
C GLY A 201 36.23 41.34 22.37
N ARG A 202 36.27 41.75 21.10
CA ARG A 202 35.13 41.82 20.19
C ARG A 202 35.37 40.95 18.96
N LYS A 203 34.36 40.21 18.55
CA LYS A 203 34.33 39.49 17.27
C LYS A 203 33.88 40.46 16.18
N VAL A 204 34.72 40.67 15.18
CA VAL A 204 34.40 41.47 13.99
C VAL A 204 34.25 40.50 12.83
N TYR A 205 33.13 40.59 12.12
CA TYR A 205 32.87 39.77 10.95
C TYR A 205 33.39 40.49 9.70
N ILE A 206 34.28 39.83 8.97
CA ILE A 206 34.82 40.38 7.71
C ILE A 206 34.21 39.58 6.55
N PRO A 207 33.54 40.23 5.58
CA PRO A 207 33.01 39.60 4.39
C PRO A 207 34.17 39.14 3.49
N VAL A 208 34.29 37.82 3.30
CA VAL A 208 35.30 37.21 2.43
C VAL A 208 34.60 36.64 1.20
N LEU A 209 35.09 37.03 0.03
CA LEU A 209 34.59 36.50 -1.25
C LEU A 209 35.13 35.09 -1.48
N LYS A 210 34.25 34.11 -1.59
CA LYS A 210 34.59 32.71 -1.93
C LYS A 210 34.12 32.35 -3.32
N ILE A 211 34.96 31.64 -4.06
CA ILE A 211 34.64 31.09 -5.36
C ILE A 211 34.31 29.62 -5.16
N ASN A 212 33.14 29.20 -5.64
CA ASN A 212 32.70 27.78 -5.59
C ASN A 212 33.43 26.97 -6.67
N ILE A 213 34.65 26.51 -6.36
CA ILE A 213 35.50 25.71 -7.26
C ILE A 213 34.81 24.36 -7.60
N SER A 214 34.00 23.81 -6.71
CA SER A 214 33.24 22.59 -6.95
C SER A 214 32.16 22.79 -8.02
N TYR A 215 31.55 23.97 -8.06
CA TYR A 215 30.61 24.37 -9.09
C TYR A 215 31.29 24.50 -10.46
N LEU A 216 32.47 25.15 -10.47
CA LEU A 216 33.28 25.28 -11.69
C LEU A 216 33.75 23.92 -12.26
N LYS A 217 34.22 23.02 -11.38
CA LYS A 217 34.59 21.65 -11.79
C LYS A 217 33.38 20.85 -12.33
N LYS A 218 32.23 20.97 -11.67
CA LYS A 218 31.01 20.30 -12.08
C LYS A 218 30.51 20.80 -13.44
N ARG A 219 30.60 22.13 -13.67
CA ARG A 219 30.22 22.74 -14.96
C ARG A 219 31.15 22.35 -16.10
N LEU A 220 32.46 22.31 -15.86
CA LEU A 220 33.46 21.92 -16.87
C LEU A 220 33.44 20.40 -17.19
N LEU A 221 33.07 19.56 -16.22
CA LEU A 221 32.93 18.12 -16.41
C LEU A 221 31.59 17.78 -17.08
N ASN A 222 30.49 18.44 -16.68
CA ASN A 222 29.17 18.21 -17.25
C ASN A 222 29.03 18.64 -18.71
N GLU A 223 29.82 19.64 -19.19
CA GLU A 223 29.78 20.00 -20.62
C GLU A 223 30.36 18.91 -21.54
N LYS A 224 31.25 18.04 -21.02
CA LYS A 224 31.81 16.91 -21.80
C LYS A 224 31.01 15.59 -21.67
N GLU A 225 30.23 15.43 -20.62
CA GLU A 225 29.34 14.25 -20.42
C GLU A 225 27.94 14.47 -21.01
N LYS A 226 27.49 15.74 -21.14
CA LYS A 226 26.17 16.10 -21.67
C LYS A 226 25.95 15.76 -23.16
N GLU A 227 26.99 15.50 -23.92
CA GLU A 227 26.86 15.08 -25.33
C GLU A 227 26.68 13.55 -25.53
N ARG A 228 26.70 12.74 -24.46
CA ARG A 228 26.63 11.26 -24.53
C ARG A 228 25.42 10.60 -23.89
N GLU A 229 24.62 11.32 -23.10
CA GLU A 229 23.45 10.76 -22.38
C GLU A 229 22.26 11.73 -22.38
N GLU A 230 21.77 12.16 -23.52
CA GLU A 230 20.54 12.93 -23.63
C GLU A 230 19.39 12.10 -24.18
N GLU A 231 18.98 11.04 -23.49
CA GLU A 231 17.58 10.87 -23.19
C GLU A 231 17.36 11.54 -21.82
N LYS A 232 16.96 12.81 -21.84
CA LYS A 232 16.66 13.54 -20.61
C LYS A 232 15.39 12.94 -20.02
N GLU A 233 15.56 12.12 -19.01
CA GLU A 233 14.48 11.72 -18.13
C GLU A 233 13.73 12.98 -17.67
N THR A 234 12.45 13.06 -17.99
CA THR A 234 11.63 14.24 -17.67
C THR A 234 11.50 14.39 -16.15
N ALA A 235 11.13 15.58 -15.66
CA ALA A 235 10.84 15.79 -14.23
C ALA A 235 9.73 14.84 -13.77
N GLU A 236 8.74 14.60 -14.62
CA GLU A 236 7.67 13.64 -14.42
C GLU A 236 8.21 12.21 -14.25
N ASP A 237 9.07 11.74 -15.17
CA ASP A 237 9.65 10.38 -15.08
C ASP A 237 10.46 10.17 -13.81
N ARG A 238 11.16 11.22 -13.34
CA ARG A 238 11.91 11.18 -12.08
C ARG A 238 10.98 11.09 -10.88
N VAL A 239 9.90 11.90 -10.82
CA VAL A 239 8.90 11.83 -9.75
C VAL A 239 8.31 10.42 -9.67
N PHE A 240 7.85 9.88 -10.80
CA PHE A 240 7.26 8.53 -10.81
C PHE A 240 8.30 7.44 -10.58
N GLY A 241 9.56 7.65 -10.97
CA GLY A 241 10.68 6.79 -10.62
C GLY A 241 10.90 6.68 -9.11
N GLU A 242 10.88 7.81 -8.40
CA GLU A 242 10.98 7.85 -6.94
C GLU A 242 9.77 7.18 -6.25
N ILE A 243 8.54 7.53 -6.67
CA ILE A 243 7.32 6.93 -6.13
C ILE A 243 7.31 5.41 -6.36
N TYR A 244 7.72 4.95 -7.55
CA TYR A 244 7.82 3.52 -7.85
C TYR A 244 8.85 2.81 -6.97
N ARG A 245 10.02 3.42 -6.77
CA ARG A 245 11.08 2.88 -5.91
C ARG A 245 10.60 2.68 -4.47
N GLU A 246 9.89 3.67 -3.91
CA GLU A 246 9.37 3.63 -2.54
C GLU A 246 8.17 2.67 -2.40
N SER A 247 7.24 2.72 -3.35
CA SER A 247 6.03 1.89 -3.32
C SER A 247 6.26 0.44 -3.77
N LYS A 248 7.31 0.19 -4.57
CA LYS A 248 7.55 -1.09 -5.28
C LYS A 248 6.30 -1.56 -6.05
N GLY A 249 5.61 -0.63 -6.69
CA GLY A 249 4.41 -0.92 -7.47
C GLY A 249 3.12 -1.13 -6.65
N ASN A 250 3.15 -0.95 -5.32
CA ASN A 250 1.94 -1.03 -4.52
C ASN A 250 1.08 0.23 -4.70
N PRO A 251 -0.15 0.13 -5.26
CA PRO A 251 -0.95 1.29 -5.63
C PRO A 251 -1.32 2.16 -4.44
N GLY A 252 -1.65 1.57 -3.29
CA GLY A 252 -2.05 2.36 -2.13
C GLY A 252 -0.89 3.07 -1.45
N ILE A 253 0.33 2.50 -1.47
CA ILE A 253 1.52 3.19 -1.00
C ILE A 253 1.86 4.34 -1.95
N ALA A 254 1.83 4.10 -3.27
CA ALA A 254 2.12 5.12 -4.27
C ALA A 254 1.18 6.32 -4.16
N LEU A 255 -0.12 6.08 -4.03
CA LEU A 255 -1.12 7.12 -3.81
C LEU A 255 -0.87 7.91 -2.52
N ARG A 256 -0.48 7.21 -1.45
CA ARG A 256 -0.17 7.87 -0.18
C ARG A 256 1.06 8.75 -0.26
N ILE A 257 2.12 8.28 -0.93
CA ILE A 257 3.33 9.08 -1.16
C ILE A 257 2.97 10.31 -1.99
N TRP A 258 2.21 10.13 -3.07
CA TRP A 258 1.74 11.24 -3.90
C TRP A 258 0.99 12.30 -3.08
N GLU A 259 0.01 11.89 -2.25
CA GLU A 259 -0.78 12.78 -1.40
C GLU A 259 0.07 13.55 -0.38
N LEU A 260 1.18 12.97 0.09
CA LEU A 260 2.07 13.59 1.07
C LEU A 260 3.04 14.59 0.44
N GLU A 261 3.42 14.37 -0.82
CA GLU A 261 4.52 15.10 -1.44
C GLU A 261 4.06 16.13 -2.48
N ILE A 262 2.80 16.07 -2.90
CA ILE A 262 2.27 17.08 -3.83
C ILE A 262 1.98 18.40 -3.09
N ASP A 263 2.57 19.50 -3.58
CA ASP A 263 2.18 20.88 -3.24
C ASP A 263 1.34 21.43 -4.38
N TYR A 264 0.10 20.96 -4.42
CA TYR A 264 -0.83 21.15 -5.55
C TYR A 264 -0.84 22.57 -6.09
N PRO A 265 -0.71 22.76 -7.43
CA PRO A 265 -0.60 21.75 -8.48
C PRO A 265 0.85 21.29 -8.78
N HIS A 266 1.81 21.66 -7.96
CA HIS A 266 3.24 21.47 -8.17
C HIS A 266 3.78 20.21 -7.48
N ILE A 267 4.73 19.54 -8.15
CA ILE A 267 5.51 18.45 -7.55
C ILE A 267 6.94 18.46 -8.09
N GLU A 268 7.91 18.27 -7.19
CA GLU A 268 9.34 18.22 -7.50
C GLU A 268 9.89 16.81 -7.23
N PRO A 269 10.80 16.26 -8.07
CA PRO A 269 11.40 14.94 -7.82
C PRO A 269 12.16 14.88 -6.49
N GLU A 270 12.87 15.95 -6.13
CA GLU A 270 13.62 16.06 -4.87
C GLU A 270 12.71 16.22 -3.65
N GLY A 271 11.42 16.52 -3.86
CA GLY A 271 10.39 16.58 -2.82
C GLY A 271 9.92 15.19 -2.39
N VAL A 272 10.04 14.17 -3.25
CA VAL A 272 9.65 12.80 -2.90
C VAL A 272 10.61 12.23 -1.87
N ARG A 273 10.15 12.16 -0.62
CA ARG A 273 10.97 11.70 0.50
C ARG A 273 11.23 10.20 0.41
N HIS A 274 12.42 9.82 0.81
CA HIS A 274 12.76 8.43 1.08
C HIS A 274 12.26 8.04 2.47
N PHE A 275 11.33 7.09 2.54
CA PHE A 275 10.77 6.59 3.80
C PHE A 275 11.61 5.41 4.31
N SER A 276 12.58 5.70 5.17
CA SER A 276 13.39 4.69 5.85
C SER A 276 13.11 4.74 7.34
N TYR A 277 12.61 3.65 7.88
CA TYR A 277 12.34 3.51 9.31
C TYR A 277 13.42 2.60 9.91
N ASP A 278 14.14 3.11 10.89
CA ASP A 278 15.04 2.30 11.72
C ASP A 278 14.21 1.65 12.82
N ILE A 279 13.83 0.40 12.57
CA ILE A 279 12.86 -0.33 13.41
C ILE A 279 13.64 -1.16 14.43
N GLU A 280 13.48 -0.81 15.70
CA GLU A 280 13.99 -1.56 16.84
C GLU A 280 12.82 -1.98 17.73
N LEU A 281 12.48 -3.27 17.70
CA LEU A 281 11.37 -3.85 18.45
C LEU A 281 11.79 -5.07 19.21
N GLU A 282 11.22 -5.24 20.39
CA GLU A 282 11.26 -6.49 21.12
C GLU A 282 10.38 -7.56 20.45
N GLN A 283 10.55 -8.81 20.83
CA GLN A 283 9.83 -9.93 20.18
C GLN A 283 8.30 -9.79 20.29
N GLU A 284 7.81 -9.30 21.42
CA GLU A 284 6.37 -9.11 21.66
C GLU A 284 5.79 -7.98 20.80
N GLU A 285 6.54 -6.89 20.67
CA GLU A 285 6.18 -5.75 19.81
C GLU A 285 6.16 -6.15 18.34
N ALA A 286 7.20 -6.89 17.90
CA ALA A 286 7.26 -7.40 16.54
C ALA A 286 6.10 -8.37 16.21
N PHE A 287 5.69 -9.20 17.18
CA PHE A 287 4.54 -10.08 17.03
C PHE A 287 3.22 -9.30 16.90
N VAL A 288 3.01 -8.28 17.74
CA VAL A 288 1.81 -7.42 17.63
C VAL A 288 1.80 -6.67 16.29
N LEU A 289 2.95 -6.17 15.83
CA LEU A 289 3.07 -5.51 14.53
C LEU A 289 2.75 -6.48 13.38
N GLU A 290 3.21 -7.74 13.46
CA GLU A 290 2.86 -8.80 12.50
C GLU A 290 1.36 -9.06 12.47
N LEU A 291 0.69 -9.14 13.63
CA LEU A 291 -0.77 -9.28 13.68
C LEU A 291 -1.48 -8.12 12.99
N ILE A 292 -1.08 -6.87 13.28
CA ILE A 292 -1.67 -5.68 12.65
C ILE A 292 -1.46 -5.71 11.12
N LEU A 293 -0.30 -6.14 10.65
CA LEU A 293 0.01 -6.31 9.23
C LEU A 293 -0.86 -7.39 8.59
N SER A 294 -0.94 -8.58 9.19
CA SER A 294 -1.63 -9.75 8.65
C SER A 294 -3.15 -9.57 8.58
N TYR A 295 -3.73 -8.87 9.53
CA TYR A 295 -5.17 -8.54 9.52
C TYR A 295 -5.51 -7.27 8.75
N GLN A 296 -4.53 -6.46 8.32
CA GLN A 296 -4.70 -5.13 7.72
C GLN A 296 -5.36 -4.11 8.65
N GLY A 297 -5.36 -4.38 9.93
CA GLY A 297 -5.89 -3.54 11.00
C GLY A 297 -6.71 -4.33 12.00
N LEU A 298 -6.49 -4.05 13.26
CA LEU A 298 -7.18 -4.66 14.38
C LEU A 298 -7.58 -3.57 15.37
N ARG A 299 -8.71 -3.76 16.05
CA ARG A 299 -9.02 -2.94 17.21
C ARG A 299 -8.17 -3.38 18.40
N LYS A 300 -7.88 -2.47 19.31
CA LYS A 300 -7.14 -2.79 20.54
C LYS A 300 -7.71 -3.99 21.28
N SER A 301 -9.04 -4.08 21.41
CA SER A 301 -9.70 -5.22 22.05
C SER A 301 -9.46 -6.55 21.34
N GLU A 302 -9.36 -6.54 20.01
CA GLU A 302 -9.07 -7.74 19.22
C GLU A 302 -7.62 -8.19 19.39
N ILE A 303 -6.68 -7.23 19.47
CA ILE A 303 -5.27 -7.52 19.78
C ILE A 303 -5.18 -8.18 21.15
N VAL A 304 -5.80 -7.58 22.18
CA VAL A 304 -5.83 -8.14 23.55
C VAL A 304 -6.43 -9.55 23.57
N ASP A 305 -7.49 -9.79 22.80
CA ASP A 305 -8.12 -11.11 22.70
C ASP A 305 -7.17 -12.17 22.07
N ILE A 306 -6.31 -11.76 21.13
CA ILE A 306 -5.35 -12.67 20.48
C ILE A 306 -4.17 -12.94 21.39
N VAL A 307 -3.53 -11.88 21.94
CA VAL A 307 -2.27 -12.00 22.68
C VAL A 307 -2.47 -12.36 24.16
N GLY A 308 -3.69 -12.15 24.67
CA GLY A 308 -4.04 -12.38 26.07
C GLY A 308 -3.64 -11.23 26.99
N SER A 309 -4.08 -11.30 28.24
CA SER A 309 -3.87 -10.26 29.27
C SER A 309 -2.43 -10.24 29.83
N MET A 310 -1.59 -11.19 29.49
CA MET A 310 -0.20 -11.23 29.95
C MET A 310 0.69 -10.20 29.26
N LEU A 311 0.38 -9.83 28.02
CA LEU A 311 1.11 -8.81 27.29
C LEU A 311 0.58 -7.41 27.61
N ARG A 312 1.50 -6.48 27.83
CA ARG A 312 1.18 -5.06 28.06
C ARG A 312 0.84 -4.35 26.75
N THR A 313 -0.30 -4.72 26.18
CA THR A 313 -0.73 -4.24 24.85
C THR A 313 -0.70 -2.71 24.73
N ASP A 314 -1.01 -1.96 25.81
CA ASP A 314 -0.98 -0.50 25.79
C ASP A 314 0.44 0.05 25.61
N GLU A 315 1.40 -0.52 26.30
CA GLU A 315 2.81 -0.12 26.17
C GLU A 315 3.35 -0.45 24.78
N ILE A 316 3.02 -1.64 24.27
CA ILE A 316 3.42 -2.07 22.92
C ILE A 316 2.83 -1.12 21.86
N LEU A 317 1.52 -0.85 21.92
CA LEU A 317 0.89 0.04 20.95
C LEU A 317 1.44 1.46 21.03
N PHE A 318 1.74 1.95 22.24
CA PHE A 318 2.36 3.25 22.44
C PHE A 318 3.76 3.31 21.79
N GLN A 319 4.58 2.27 21.92
CA GLN A 319 5.90 2.18 21.30
C GLN A 319 5.81 2.16 19.77
N LEU A 320 4.89 1.36 19.22
CA LEU A 320 4.68 1.27 17.77
C LEU A 320 4.16 2.60 17.18
N LEU A 321 3.31 3.34 17.93
CA LEU A 321 2.85 4.68 17.57
C LEU A 321 3.98 5.71 17.59
N ASN A 322 4.83 5.68 18.64
CA ASN A 322 5.96 6.60 18.78
C ASN A 322 7.02 6.40 17.68
N GLN A 323 7.21 5.18 17.21
CA GLN A 323 8.09 4.89 16.07
C GLN A 323 7.39 5.16 14.73
N GLU A 324 6.18 5.73 14.73
CA GLU A 324 5.39 6.04 13.54
C GLU A 324 5.13 4.86 12.61
N LEU A 325 5.15 3.63 13.13
CA LEU A 325 4.91 2.41 12.33
C LEU A 325 3.43 2.14 12.11
N ILE A 326 2.59 2.55 13.07
CA ILE A 326 1.14 2.34 13.07
C ILE A 326 0.39 3.66 13.28
N PHE A 327 -0.90 3.63 12.99
CA PHE A 327 -1.83 4.73 13.30
C PHE A 327 -3.21 4.18 13.64
N GLU A 328 -4.00 4.96 14.36
CA GLU A 328 -5.41 4.66 14.61
C GLU A 328 -6.26 5.27 13.49
N HIS A 329 -7.04 4.42 12.83
CA HIS A 329 -7.97 4.82 11.80
C HIS A 329 -9.30 5.29 12.43
N GLU A 330 -10.10 6.10 11.72
CA GLU A 330 -11.37 6.69 12.19
C GLU A 330 -12.36 5.65 12.76
N ASN A 331 -12.34 4.41 12.27
CA ASN A 331 -13.20 3.33 12.76
C ASN A 331 -12.65 2.63 14.03
N GLY A 332 -11.59 3.18 14.65
CA GLY A 332 -10.91 2.64 15.82
C GLY A 332 -10.04 1.41 15.57
N SER A 333 -9.76 1.07 14.30
CA SER A 333 -8.77 0.03 13.98
C SER A 333 -7.35 0.62 13.92
N ILE A 334 -6.40 -0.11 14.47
CA ILE A 334 -4.98 0.20 14.43
C ILE A 334 -4.39 -0.46 13.18
N ARG A 335 -3.72 0.31 12.35
CA ARG A 335 -3.18 -0.13 11.05
C ARG A 335 -1.71 0.27 10.91
N VAL A 336 -0.97 -0.47 10.08
CA VAL A 336 0.37 -0.05 9.66
C VAL A 336 0.24 1.20 8.76
N ARG A 337 1.10 2.19 8.99
CA ARG A 337 1.16 3.38 8.12
C ARG A 337 1.56 2.97 6.70
N PRO A 338 0.88 3.47 5.66
CA PRO A 338 1.21 3.12 4.28
C PRO A 338 2.68 3.41 3.93
N GLU A 339 3.20 4.54 4.38
CA GLU A 339 4.58 4.97 4.18
C GLU A 339 5.60 4.09 4.92
N ALA A 340 5.22 3.49 6.05
CA ALA A 340 6.07 2.56 6.81
C ALA A 340 5.98 1.10 6.33
N LEU A 341 4.98 0.78 5.49
CA LEU A 341 4.63 -0.61 5.17
C LEU A 341 5.82 -1.41 4.61
N ARG A 342 6.63 -0.82 3.73
CA ARG A 342 7.81 -1.51 3.15
C ARG A 342 8.88 -1.82 4.19
N SER A 343 9.18 -0.86 5.07
CA SER A 343 10.14 -1.06 6.16
C SER A 343 9.65 -2.10 7.15
N VAL A 344 8.35 -2.07 7.50
CA VAL A 344 7.71 -3.05 8.39
C VAL A 344 7.80 -4.46 7.79
N ILE A 345 7.44 -4.64 6.50
CA ILE A 345 7.54 -5.94 5.84
C ILE A 345 8.98 -6.45 5.87
N ALA A 346 9.95 -5.63 5.44
CA ALA A 346 11.35 -6.02 5.40
C ALA A 346 11.90 -6.38 6.79
N TYR A 347 11.49 -5.67 7.83
CA TYR A 347 11.85 -5.95 9.22
C TYR A 347 11.27 -7.31 9.69
N LEU A 348 9.98 -7.55 9.46
CA LEU A 348 9.32 -8.80 9.87
C LEU A 348 9.80 -10.01 9.07
N GLU A 349 10.18 -9.84 7.79
CA GLU A 349 10.84 -10.89 6.98
C GLU A 349 12.21 -11.25 7.54
N LYS A 350 13.02 -10.26 7.96
CA LYS A 350 14.32 -10.49 8.62
C LYS A 350 14.16 -11.29 9.90
N LEU A 351 13.09 -11.06 10.66
CA LEU A 351 12.75 -11.83 11.86
C LEU A 351 12.07 -13.19 11.55
N ARG A 352 11.77 -13.48 10.28
CA ARG A 352 11.01 -14.67 9.86
C ARG A 352 9.61 -14.79 10.49
N LEU A 353 9.01 -13.66 10.83
CA LEU A 353 7.62 -13.59 11.27
C LEU A 353 6.63 -13.56 10.10
N VAL A 354 7.07 -13.05 8.95
CA VAL A 354 6.39 -13.14 7.66
C VAL A 354 7.36 -13.65 6.59
N TRP A 355 6.85 -14.19 5.47
CA TRP A 355 7.63 -14.74 4.34
C TRP A 355 6.87 -14.59 3.02
#